data_4795255fc0a25a1b9c25816acee7e00f
#
_entry.id   4795255fc0a25a1b9c25816acee7e00f
#
_cell.length_a   1.000
_cell.length_b   1.000
_cell.length_c   1.000
_cell.angle_alpha   90.00
_cell.angle_beta   90.00
_cell.angle_gamma   90.00
#
_symmetry.space_group_name_H-M   'P 1'
#
loop_
_entity.id
_entity.type
_entity.pdbx_description
1 polymer ?
#
loop_
_entity_poly.entity_id
_entity_poly.type
_entity_poly.pdbx_seq_one_letter_code
_entity_poly.pdbx_strand_id
1 'polypeptide(L)'
;MNKRKLASNLVIVGGIAELLIAVAHYLMPFAIAQAGEIANLPPAYQDFVFHATIAVGFCMTAFGLLSIHFSRELLAGKRSAWVFCLSQGILWTARVLSELILPVRIPMFFLANPTVVILPLVVVIALLFLVPSLIRWKDLPVNA
;
A
#
# COMPACT_ATOMS: atom_id res chain seq x y z
N MET A 1 22.99 14.49 3.77
CA MET A 1 22.29 13.21 4.07
C MET A 1 22.60 12.22 2.97
N ASN A 2 23.06 11.00 3.30
CA ASN A 2 23.37 9.98 2.30
C ASN A 2 22.09 9.57 1.57
N LYS A 3 22.04 9.73 0.24
CA LYS A 3 20.86 9.42 -0.60
C LYS A 3 20.35 7.98 -0.41
N ARG A 4 21.29 7.02 -0.22
CA ARG A 4 20.92 5.61 0.04
C ARG A 4 20.18 5.45 1.36
N LYS A 5 20.65 6.13 2.42
CA LYS A 5 20.01 6.09 3.73
C LYS A 5 18.61 6.72 3.68
N LEU A 6 18.47 7.84 2.95
CA LEU A 6 17.16 8.45 2.74
C LEU A 6 16.21 7.49 2.03
N ALA A 7 16.63 6.92 0.90
CA ALA A 7 15.82 5.98 0.13
C ALA A 7 15.39 4.76 0.99
N SER A 8 16.31 4.17 1.75
CA SER A 8 16.01 3.06 2.65
C SER A 8 14.99 3.44 3.73
N ASN A 9 15.14 4.62 4.35
CA ASN A 9 14.21 5.09 5.37
C ASN A 9 12.80 5.31 4.81
N LEU A 10 12.69 5.88 3.60
CA LEU A 10 11.39 6.05 2.92
C LEU A 10 10.70 4.71 2.68
N VAL A 11 11.45 3.69 2.23
CA VAL A 11 10.91 2.34 2.00
C VAL A 11 10.49 1.67 3.31
N ILE A 12 11.24 1.87 4.42
CA ILE A 12 10.82 1.37 5.74
C ILE A 12 9.49 2.01 6.15
N VAL A 13 9.37 3.33 6.02
CA VAL A 13 8.12 4.05 6.35
C VAL A 13 6.97 3.56 5.48
N GLY A 14 7.21 3.35 4.17
CA GLY A 14 6.23 2.74 3.26
C GLY A 14 5.79 1.36 3.73
N GLY A 15 6.74 0.48 4.08
CA GLY A 15 6.44 -0.86 4.59
C GLY A 15 5.64 -0.85 5.90
N ILE A 16 5.95 0.05 6.82
CA ILE A 16 5.17 0.23 8.05
C ILE A 16 3.74 0.69 7.71
N ALA A 17 3.59 1.63 6.78
CA ALA A 17 2.27 2.08 6.33
C ALA A 17 1.46 0.92 5.71
N GLU A 18 2.08 0.05 4.90
CA GLU A 18 1.44 -1.15 4.36
C GLU A 18 0.97 -2.11 5.46
N LEU A 19 1.78 -2.32 6.51
CA LEU A 19 1.39 -3.15 7.65
C LEU A 19 0.21 -2.54 8.43
N LEU A 20 0.17 -1.23 8.61
CA LEU A 20 -0.98 -0.56 9.23
C LEU A 20 -2.25 -0.69 8.37
N ILE A 21 -2.12 -0.58 7.05
CA ILE A 21 -3.22 -0.83 6.11
C ILE A 21 -3.67 -2.29 6.17
N ALA A 22 -2.76 -3.25 6.32
CA ALA A 22 -3.10 -4.66 6.52
C ALA A 22 -3.98 -4.85 7.75
N VAL A 23 -3.62 -4.24 8.88
CA VAL A 23 -4.44 -4.27 10.12
C VAL A 23 -5.83 -3.68 9.86
N ALA A 24 -5.91 -2.53 9.17
CA ALA A 24 -7.18 -1.94 8.81
C ALA A 24 -8.05 -2.89 7.95
N HIS A 25 -7.45 -3.62 7.00
CA HIS A 25 -8.17 -4.59 6.18
C HIS A 25 -8.65 -5.81 6.97
N TYR A 26 -7.91 -6.27 7.97
CA TYR A 26 -8.38 -7.34 8.86
C TYR A 26 -9.55 -6.89 9.75
N LEU A 27 -9.61 -5.61 10.11
CA LEU A 27 -10.72 -5.03 10.88
C LEU A 27 -11.91 -4.61 10.01
N MET A 28 -11.70 -4.43 8.71
CA MET A 28 -12.72 -3.92 7.79
C MET A 28 -14.00 -4.76 7.72
N PRO A 29 -13.97 -6.12 7.72
CA PRO A 29 -15.20 -6.91 7.74
C PRO A 29 -16.12 -6.56 8.91
N PHE A 30 -15.55 -6.32 10.09
CA PHE A 30 -16.32 -5.93 11.27
C PHE A 30 -16.88 -4.50 11.13
N ALA A 31 -16.08 -3.57 10.63
CA ALA A 31 -16.50 -2.18 10.41
C ALA A 31 -17.63 -2.07 9.37
N ILE A 32 -17.56 -2.84 8.29
CA ILE A 32 -18.60 -2.87 7.25
C ILE A 32 -19.86 -3.55 7.78
N ALA A 33 -19.73 -4.64 8.54
CA ALA A 33 -20.87 -5.32 9.16
C ALA A 33 -21.62 -4.39 10.14
N GLN A 34 -20.91 -3.60 10.94
CA GLN A 34 -21.51 -2.63 11.84
C GLN A 34 -22.21 -1.48 11.12
N ALA A 35 -21.71 -1.06 9.95
CA ALA A 35 -22.34 -0.03 9.13
C ALA A 35 -23.67 -0.48 8.50
N GLY A 36 -23.93 -1.80 8.42
CA GLY A 36 -25.16 -2.36 7.83
C GLY A 36 -25.24 -2.24 6.30
N GLU A 37 -24.26 -1.65 5.67
CA GLU A 37 -24.27 -1.34 4.22
C GLU A 37 -24.33 -2.59 3.33
N ILE A 38 -23.79 -3.72 3.80
CA ILE A 38 -23.80 -4.98 3.06
C ILE A 38 -24.88 -5.95 3.53
N ALA A 39 -25.63 -5.62 4.59
CA ALA A 39 -26.64 -6.49 5.14
C ALA A 39 -27.77 -6.84 4.12
N ASN A 40 -28.01 -5.96 3.18
CA ASN A 40 -29.00 -6.14 2.12
C ASN A 40 -28.47 -6.90 0.89
N LEU A 41 -27.18 -7.23 0.84
CA LEU A 41 -26.61 -8.05 -0.22
C LEU A 41 -26.95 -9.53 -0.02
N PRO A 42 -27.10 -10.32 -1.10
CA PRO A 42 -27.16 -11.76 -0.98
C PRO A 42 -25.96 -12.33 -0.21
N PRO A 43 -26.11 -13.40 0.59
CA PRO A 43 -25.04 -13.94 1.46
C PRO A 43 -23.73 -14.22 0.72
N ALA A 44 -23.80 -14.75 -0.50
CA ALA A 44 -22.62 -15.03 -1.30
C ALA A 44 -21.78 -13.77 -1.64
N TYR A 45 -22.41 -12.61 -1.79
CA TYR A 45 -21.71 -11.35 -2.01
C TYR A 45 -21.13 -10.79 -0.71
N GLN A 46 -21.80 -10.98 0.42
CA GLN A 46 -21.26 -10.63 1.74
C GLN A 46 -19.97 -11.43 2.02
N ASP A 47 -20.02 -12.75 1.80
CA ASP A 47 -18.87 -13.64 1.96
C ASP A 47 -17.72 -13.23 1.03
N PHE A 48 -18.03 -12.91 -0.24
CA PHE A 48 -17.02 -12.43 -1.19
C PHE A 48 -16.32 -11.14 -0.72
N VAL A 49 -17.09 -10.15 -0.23
CA VAL A 49 -16.52 -8.90 0.26
C VAL A 49 -15.61 -9.16 1.48
N PHE A 50 -16.03 -10.02 2.40
CA PHE A 50 -15.22 -10.36 3.57
C PHE A 50 -13.93 -11.08 3.19
N HIS A 51 -13.99 -12.09 2.33
CA HIS A 51 -12.80 -12.80 1.88
C HIS A 51 -11.86 -11.90 1.07
N ALA A 52 -12.40 -11.04 0.21
CA ALA A 52 -11.61 -10.11 -0.58
C ALA A 52 -10.84 -9.11 0.32
N THR A 53 -11.49 -8.55 1.33
CA THR A 53 -10.84 -7.63 2.28
C THR A 53 -9.74 -8.30 3.08
N ILE A 54 -9.96 -9.51 3.57
CA ILE A 54 -8.95 -10.29 4.30
C ILE A 54 -7.77 -10.66 3.37
N ALA A 55 -8.06 -11.07 2.14
CA ALA A 55 -7.02 -11.38 1.15
C ALA A 55 -6.12 -10.16 0.85
N VAL A 56 -6.72 -8.97 0.72
CA VAL A 56 -5.95 -7.72 0.60
C VAL A 56 -5.09 -7.49 1.84
N GLY A 57 -5.60 -7.76 3.05
CA GLY A 57 -4.82 -7.69 4.29
C GLY A 57 -3.58 -8.58 4.25
N PHE A 58 -3.69 -9.82 3.77
CA PHE A 58 -2.53 -10.72 3.59
C PHE A 58 -1.53 -10.19 2.56
N CYS A 59 -2.01 -9.68 1.42
CA CYS A 59 -1.14 -9.07 0.42
C CYS A 59 -0.37 -7.86 1.00
N MET A 60 -1.05 -6.98 1.73
CA MET A 60 -0.43 -5.82 2.37
C MET A 60 0.57 -6.22 3.44
N THR A 61 0.29 -7.29 4.21
CA THR A 61 1.26 -7.85 5.18
C THR A 61 2.52 -8.32 4.46
N ALA A 62 2.38 -9.09 3.39
CA ALA A 62 3.51 -9.58 2.61
C ALA A 62 4.34 -8.43 2.01
N PHE A 63 3.68 -7.43 1.41
CA PHE A 63 4.36 -6.28 0.83
C PHE A 63 5.06 -5.43 1.90
N GLY A 64 4.44 -5.19 3.05
CA GLY A 64 5.05 -4.45 4.14
C GLY A 64 6.31 -5.14 4.68
N LEU A 65 6.28 -6.45 4.88
CA LEU A 65 7.45 -7.23 5.31
C LEU A 65 8.57 -7.23 4.24
N LEU A 66 8.21 -7.41 2.96
CA LEU A 66 9.15 -7.34 1.85
C LEU A 66 9.77 -5.93 1.73
N SER A 67 9.00 -4.86 1.94
CA SER A 67 9.49 -3.48 1.93
C SER A 67 10.56 -3.28 3.00
N ILE A 68 10.35 -3.77 4.21
CA ILE A 68 11.33 -3.72 5.30
C ILE A 68 12.57 -4.54 4.95
N HIS A 69 12.42 -5.72 4.36
CA HIS A 69 13.55 -6.53 3.91
C HIS A 69 14.35 -5.82 2.82
N PHE A 70 13.70 -5.38 1.75
CA PHE A 70 14.36 -4.73 0.61
C PHE A 70 14.96 -3.35 0.94
N SER A 71 14.52 -2.68 2.01
CA SER A 71 15.15 -1.45 2.47
C SER A 71 16.63 -1.63 2.79
N ARG A 72 17.00 -2.78 3.38
CA ARG A 72 18.39 -3.14 3.68
C ARG A 72 19.19 -3.43 2.40
N GLU A 73 18.58 -4.13 1.45
CA GLU A 73 19.19 -4.40 0.15
C GLU A 73 19.36 -3.12 -0.69
N LEU A 74 18.46 -2.16 -0.53
CA LEU A 74 18.58 -0.84 -1.16
C LEU A 74 19.80 -0.06 -0.64
N LEU A 75 20.11 -0.17 0.67
CA LEU A 75 21.35 0.36 1.24
C LEU A 75 22.58 -0.29 0.61
N ALA A 76 22.54 -1.61 0.41
CA ALA A 76 23.61 -2.38 -0.24
C ALA A 76 23.71 -2.12 -1.77
N GLY A 77 22.75 -1.40 -2.37
CA GLY A 77 22.76 -1.04 -3.77
C GLY A 77 22.28 -2.14 -4.72
N LYS A 78 21.59 -3.16 -4.23
CA LYS A 78 21.10 -4.27 -5.06
C LYS A 78 20.00 -3.81 -6.03
N ARG A 79 20.07 -4.29 -7.27
CA ARG A 79 19.09 -4.00 -8.32
C ARG A 79 17.70 -4.55 -8.01
N SER A 80 17.62 -5.73 -7.37
CA SER A 80 16.37 -6.35 -6.93
C SER A 80 15.53 -5.40 -6.06
N ALA A 81 16.17 -4.72 -5.10
CA ALA A 81 15.50 -3.78 -4.23
C ALA A 81 14.97 -2.55 -4.98
N TRP A 82 15.72 -2.07 -5.98
CA TRP A 82 15.25 -0.99 -6.84
C TRP A 82 14.03 -1.39 -7.67
N VAL A 83 14.07 -2.59 -8.30
CA VAL A 83 12.93 -3.13 -9.08
C VAL A 83 11.72 -3.28 -8.18
N PHE A 84 11.90 -3.79 -6.96
CA PHE A 84 10.83 -3.91 -5.99
C PHE A 84 10.21 -2.53 -5.65
N CYS A 85 11.02 -1.52 -5.33
CA CYS A 85 10.51 -0.16 -5.04
C CYS A 85 9.73 0.42 -6.23
N LEU A 86 10.24 0.26 -7.45
CA LEU A 86 9.54 0.72 -8.65
C LEU A 86 8.19 0.00 -8.82
N SER A 87 8.16 -1.33 -8.65
CA SER A 87 6.92 -2.12 -8.75
C SER A 87 5.89 -1.68 -7.71
N GLN A 88 6.30 -1.45 -6.47
CA GLN A 88 5.44 -0.92 -5.42
C GLN A 88 4.94 0.49 -5.75
N GLY A 89 5.82 1.37 -6.23
CA GLY A 89 5.45 2.70 -6.67
C GLY A 89 4.39 2.70 -7.78
N ILE A 90 4.53 1.81 -8.77
CA ILE A 90 3.54 1.63 -9.85
C ILE A 90 2.22 1.10 -9.28
N LEU A 91 2.26 0.08 -8.41
CA LEU A 91 1.07 -0.50 -7.77
C LEU A 91 0.28 0.57 -7.02
N TRP A 92 0.95 1.34 -6.17
CA TRP A 92 0.31 2.40 -5.40
C TRP A 92 -0.18 3.57 -6.26
N THR A 93 0.52 3.89 -7.38
CA THR A 93 0.03 4.85 -8.37
C THR A 93 -1.24 4.37 -9.05
N ALA A 94 -1.29 3.09 -9.44
CA ALA A 94 -2.52 2.49 -9.95
C ALA A 94 -3.66 2.55 -8.93
N ARG A 95 -3.36 2.37 -7.63
CA ARG A 95 -4.36 2.52 -6.56
C ARG A 95 -4.85 3.97 -6.42
N VAL A 96 -3.96 4.97 -6.58
CA VAL A 96 -4.37 6.39 -6.63
C VAL A 96 -5.34 6.65 -7.79
N LEU A 97 -4.99 6.19 -9.00
CA LEU A 97 -5.85 6.34 -10.17
C LEU A 97 -7.21 5.65 -9.99
N SER A 98 -7.19 4.45 -9.41
CA SER A 98 -8.40 3.70 -9.07
C SER A 98 -9.31 4.49 -8.11
N GLU A 99 -8.75 5.14 -7.08
CA GLU A 99 -9.52 5.94 -6.13
C GLU A 99 -10.10 7.22 -6.77
N LEU A 100 -9.41 7.80 -7.74
CA LEU A 100 -9.90 8.96 -8.49
C LEU A 100 -11.06 8.61 -9.42
N ILE A 101 -11.03 7.42 -10.04
CA ILE A 101 -12.05 6.96 -11.00
C ILE A 101 -13.24 6.32 -10.29
N LEU A 102 -12.95 5.51 -9.27
CA LEU A 102 -13.91 4.72 -8.50
C LEU A 102 -13.72 4.96 -7.00
N PRO A 103 -14.10 6.15 -6.49
CA PRO A 103 -13.89 6.48 -5.08
C PRO A 103 -14.69 5.55 -4.16
N VAL A 104 -14.10 5.21 -3.01
CA VAL A 104 -14.77 4.43 -1.97
C VAL A 104 -15.87 5.28 -1.33
N ARG A 105 -17.13 4.87 -1.52
CA ARG A 105 -18.32 5.59 -1.04
C ARG A 105 -18.99 4.94 0.17
N ILE A 106 -18.58 3.71 0.51
CA ILE A 106 -19.16 2.98 1.64
C ILE A 106 -18.62 3.59 2.94
N PRO A 107 -19.44 4.13 3.82
CA PRO A 107 -19.01 4.61 5.12
C PRO A 107 -18.28 3.51 5.90
N MET A 108 -17.10 3.82 6.44
CA MET A 108 -16.33 2.86 7.23
C MET A 108 -15.48 3.59 8.28
N PHE A 109 -15.17 2.90 9.38
CA PHE A 109 -14.37 3.46 10.47
C PHE A 109 -14.85 4.87 10.91
N PHE A 110 -16.17 5.07 11.02
CA PHE A 110 -16.80 6.35 11.40
C PHE A 110 -16.61 7.50 10.39
N LEU A 111 -16.09 7.22 9.20
CA LEU A 111 -15.92 8.19 8.12
C LEU A 111 -17.09 8.11 7.14
N ALA A 112 -17.85 9.21 7.03
CA ALA A 112 -18.93 9.31 6.04
C ALA A 112 -18.41 9.32 4.59
N ASN A 113 -17.21 9.85 4.38
CA ASN A 113 -16.52 9.86 3.09
C ASN A 113 -15.07 9.39 3.26
N PRO A 114 -14.81 8.08 3.16
CA PRO A 114 -13.46 7.53 3.36
C PRO A 114 -12.42 8.02 2.35
N THR A 115 -12.82 8.38 1.13
CA THR A 115 -11.92 8.87 0.07
C THR A 115 -11.11 10.08 0.52
N VAL A 116 -11.66 10.96 1.38
CA VAL A 116 -10.95 12.13 1.90
C VAL A 116 -9.67 11.75 2.68
N VAL A 117 -9.68 10.57 3.30
CA VAL A 117 -8.52 10.03 4.03
C VAL A 117 -7.71 9.07 3.16
N ILE A 118 -8.39 8.20 2.40
CA ILE A 118 -7.74 7.17 1.58
C ILE A 118 -6.89 7.80 0.49
N LEU A 119 -7.41 8.78 -0.26
CA LEU A 119 -6.70 9.37 -1.39
C LEU A 119 -5.35 10.00 -0.99
N PRO A 120 -5.26 10.91 -0.01
CA PRO A 120 -3.97 11.45 0.41
C PRO A 120 -3.03 10.37 0.97
N LEU A 121 -3.56 9.37 1.69
CA LEU A 121 -2.77 8.27 2.23
C LEU A 121 -2.10 7.46 1.10
N VAL A 122 -2.87 7.04 0.09
CA VAL A 122 -2.31 6.23 -1.02
C VAL A 122 -1.35 7.05 -1.89
N VAL A 123 -1.56 8.37 -2.04
CA VAL A 123 -0.60 9.28 -2.70
C VAL A 123 0.71 9.33 -1.93
N VAL A 124 0.67 9.49 -0.62
CA VAL A 124 1.88 9.51 0.21
C VAL A 124 2.64 8.19 0.08
N ILE A 125 1.94 7.05 0.13
CA ILE A 125 2.58 5.73 0.01
C ILE A 125 3.19 5.56 -1.39
N ALA A 126 2.51 5.96 -2.45
CA ALA A 126 3.07 5.94 -3.81
C ALA A 126 4.39 6.71 -3.87
N LEU A 127 4.45 7.91 -3.27
CA LEU A 127 5.66 8.73 -3.21
C LEU A 127 6.77 8.08 -2.38
N LEU A 128 6.44 7.39 -1.28
CA LEU A 128 7.43 6.68 -0.45
C LEU A 128 8.18 5.59 -1.20
N PHE A 129 7.61 5.04 -2.28
CA PHE A 129 8.26 4.05 -3.15
C PHE A 129 8.81 4.64 -4.44
N LEU A 130 8.12 5.61 -5.08
CA LEU A 130 8.60 6.23 -6.31
C LEU A 130 9.84 7.08 -6.09
N VAL A 131 9.90 7.89 -5.02
CA VAL A 131 11.05 8.74 -4.75
C VAL A 131 12.34 7.93 -4.58
N PRO A 132 12.40 6.84 -3.79
CA PRO A 132 13.55 5.95 -3.74
C PRO A 132 13.95 5.37 -5.09
N SER A 133 13.00 4.97 -5.92
CA SER A 133 13.29 4.40 -7.23
C SER A 133 13.94 5.44 -8.17
N LEU A 134 13.47 6.69 -8.13
CA LEU A 134 14.02 7.78 -8.93
C LEU A 134 15.41 8.22 -8.45
N ILE A 135 15.65 8.26 -7.14
CA ILE A 135 16.97 8.63 -6.57
C ILE A 135 18.04 7.62 -7.01
N ARG A 136 17.68 6.34 -7.06
CA ARG A 136 18.61 5.24 -7.36
C ARG A 136 18.84 4.99 -8.84
N TRP A 137 17.94 5.46 -9.71
CA TRP A 137 18.06 5.24 -11.15
C TRP A 137 19.42 5.65 -11.73
N LYS A 138 19.95 6.80 -11.26
CA LYS A 138 21.22 7.35 -11.73
C LYS A 138 22.47 6.65 -11.19
N ASP A 139 22.33 5.85 -10.15
CA ASP A 139 23.44 5.20 -9.43
C ASP A 139 23.55 3.70 -9.75
N LEU A 140 22.70 3.17 -10.62
CA LEU A 140 22.77 1.77 -11.05
C LEU A 140 23.98 1.59 -11.98
N PRO A 141 24.87 0.62 -11.71
CA PRO A 141 25.93 0.29 -12.64
C PRO A 141 25.32 -0.18 -13.96
N VAL A 142 25.82 0.37 -15.07
CA VAL A 142 25.34 0.07 -16.45
C VAL A 142 25.54 -1.40 -16.81
N ASN A 143 26.40 -2.12 -16.05
CA ASN A 143 26.85 -3.50 -16.34
C ASN A 143 26.72 -4.40 -15.11
N ALA A 144 25.51 -4.58 -14.58
CA ALA A 144 25.26 -5.60 -13.55
C ALA A 144 24.16 -6.57 -14.01
#